data_d4d5cf207974f4258e0f3d604c4cd679
#
_entry.id   d4d5cf207974f4258e0f3d604c4cd679
#
_cell.length_a   1.000
_cell.length_b   1.000
_cell.length_c   1.000
_cell.angle_alpha   90.00
_cell.angle_beta   90.00
_cell.angle_gamma   90.00
#
_symmetry.space_group_name_H-M   'P 1'
#
loop_
_entity.id
_entity.type
_entity.pdbx_description
1 polymer ?
#
loop_
_entity_poly.entity_id
_entity_poly.type
_entity_poly.pdbx_seq_one_letter_code
_entity_poly.pdbx_strand_id
1 'polypeptide(L)'
;MFKIIKMVSLALFVVMALLNVAEAEEVTVDGVGTDRESALKSARRLAVEQVVGVLVDSRTLTNKGIVELDNIYAKSSGFIGKVDILSEGMDNGLYKVRATIDVNQNPTNEILQQVQAVVALNDPRIAVAVFKENSTTHEEAIESAIMDRLISLKFTHVIDPKIVAGLQNAQMLDSLYNGRPINAVGSSFGADFIVLGRCHTSSKDIKIPDFKGGYLDTGINNGQTEMTAKIVRLDTGDILETFNVETIGMGEGNSTAEREALKSMANQAASKIEEKFRRIGARSSQGVQITVISNDYDKIQSLVNDLRGLDGVQSVYIRENRDGKAIIDVDTDQNIETLMLLLRSKSSTKFVVKSTGGSSAVLSV
;
A
#
# COMPACT_ATOMS: atom_id res chain seq x y z
N MET A 1 -18.10 1.10 -56.48
CA MET A 1 -19.11 0.63 -55.53
C MET A 1 -18.51 -0.21 -54.37
N PHE A 2 -17.75 -1.25 -54.62
CA PHE A 2 -17.16 -2.12 -53.60
C PHE A 2 -16.17 -1.44 -52.62
N LYS A 3 -15.39 -0.41 -53.01
CA LYS A 3 -14.46 0.32 -52.15
C LYS A 3 -15.18 1.23 -51.13
N ILE A 4 -16.33 1.80 -51.49
CA ILE A 4 -17.14 2.69 -50.62
C ILE A 4 -17.83 1.86 -49.54
N ILE A 5 -18.31 0.66 -49.89
CA ILE A 5 -18.96 -0.26 -48.91
C ILE A 5 -17.90 -0.75 -47.89
N LYS A 6 -16.65 -1.04 -48.27
CA LYS A 6 -15.59 -1.40 -47.31
C LYS A 6 -15.18 -0.25 -46.41
N MET A 7 -15.15 0.99 -46.89
CA MET A 7 -14.86 2.16 -46.06
C MET A 7 -15.98 2.48 -45.09
N VAL A 8 -17.23 2.34 -45.46
CA VAL A 8 -18.38 2.54 -44.57
C VAL A 8 -18.47 1.43 -43.52
N SER A 9 -18.18 0.19 -43.91
CA SER A 9 -18.10 -0.95 -42.96
C SER A 9 -16.96 -0.80 -41.95
N LEU A 10 -15.79 -0.30 -42.38
CA LEU A 10 -14.65 -0.04 -41.50
C LEU A 10 -14.92 1.14 -40.56
N ALA A 11 -15.56 2.19 -41.05
CA ALA A 11 -15.97 3.35 -40.23
C ALA A 11 -17.04 2.97 -39.19
N LEU A 12 -17.99 2.09 -39.54
CA LEU A 12 -19.01 1.59 -38.62
C LEU A 12 -18.39 0.68 -37.54
N PHE A 13 -17.36 -0.11 -37.88
CA PHE A 13 -16.65 -0.96 -36.93
C PHE A 13 -15.77 -0.15 -35.97
N VAL A 14 -15.17 0.96 -36.43
CA VAL A 14 -14.40 1.88 -35.60
C VAL A 14 -15.29 2.69 -34.66
N VAL A 15 -16.48 3.09 -35.09
CA VAL A 15 -17.46 3.77 -34.22
C VAL A 15 -18.04 2.83 -33.19
N MET A 16 -18.20 1.55 -33.49
CA MET A 16 -18.68 0.54 -32.53
C MET A 16 -17.62 0.15 -31.49
N ALA A 17 -16.32 0.30 -31.83
CA ALA A 17 -15.19 0.06 -30.90
C ALA A 17 -14.94 1.23 -29.94
N LEU A 18 -15.55 2.39 -30.15
CA LEU A 18 -15.40 3.59 -29.29
C LEU A 18 -16.54 3.75 -28.25
N LEU A 19 -17.52 2.86 -28.26
CA LEU A 19 -18.53 2.80 -27.21
C LEU A 19 -18.00 1.92 -26.06
N ASN A 20 -16.96 2.37 -25.36
CA ASN A 20 -16.75 1.94 -23.99
C ASN A 20 -17.86 2.59 -23.15
N VAL A 21 -19.02 1.97 -23.16
CA VAL A 21 -20.07 2.28 -22.18
C VAL A 21 -19.50 1.83 -20.84
N ALA A 22 -19.31 2.76 -19.92
CA ALA A 22 -19.06 2.42 -18.53
C ALA A 22 -20.25 1.55 -18.09
N GLU A 23 -20.02 0.26 -17.90
CA GLU A 23 -21.05 -0.66 -17.39
C GLU A 23 -21.31 -0.26 -15.93
N ALA A 24 -22.46 0.38 -15.71
CA ALA A 24 -23.04 0.47 -14.38
C ALA A 24 -23.70 -0.88 -14.06
N GLU A 25 -23.34 -1.50 -12.95
CA GLU A 25 -23.97 -2.72 -12.48
C GLU A 25 -25.14 -2.35 -11.57
N GLU A 26 -26.34 -2.81 -11.96
CA GLU A 26 -27.56 -2.64 -11.16
C GLU A 26 -27.65 -3.74 -10.12
N VAL A 27 -27.75 -3.38 -8.85
CA VAL A 27 -27.95 -4.32 -7.76
C VAL A 27 -29.17 -3.96 -6.91
N THR A 28 -29.92 -4.99 -6.49
CA THR A 28 -31.04 -4.83 -5.57
C THR A 28 -30.60 -5.20 -4.14
N VAL A 29 -30.76 -4.28 -3.22
CA VAL A 29 -30.34 -4.44 -1.82
C VAL A 29 -31.43 -4.00 -0.84
N ASP A 30 -31.37 -4.57 0.37
CA ASP A 30 -32.23 -4.24 1.48
C ASP A 30 -31.43 -3.45 2.54
N GLY A 31 -31.69 -2.14 2.68
CA GLY A 31 -31.07 -1.29 3.68
C GLY A 31 -31.97 -1.18 4.93
N VAL A 32 -31.34 -1.11 6.10
CA VAL A 32 -32.01 -1.00 7.39
C VAL A 32 -31.41 0.15 8.20
N GLY A 33 -32.22 0.94 8.86
CA GLY A 33 -31.79 2.06 9.69
C GLY A 33 -32.84 2.46 10.74
N THR A 34 -32.49 3.41 11.59
CA THR A 34 -33.44 3.98 12.58
C THR A 34 -34.45 4.92 11.93
N ASP A 35 -34.12 5.45 10.78
CA ASP A 35 -34.93 6.35 9.95
C ASP A 35 -34.69 6.08 8.46
N ARG A 36 -35.44 6.79 7.59
CA ARG A 36 -35.37 6.65 6.15
C ARG A 36 -33.97 6.95 5.59
N GLU A 37 -33.31 7.96 6.11
CA GLU A 37 -32.00 8.40 5.60
C GLU A 37 -30.91 7.38 5.94
N SER A 38 -30.90 6.90 7.18
CA SER A 38 -29.95 5.84 7.61
C SER A 38 -30.20 4.51 6.89
N ALA A 39 -31.46 4.15 6.61
CA ALA A 39 -31.78 2.96 5.81
C ALA A 39 -31.31 3.10 4.35
N LEU A 40 -31.50 4.25 3.73
CA LEU A 40 -30.97 4.53 2.36
C LEU A 40 -29.45 4.54 2.34
N LYS A 41 -28.81 5.10 3.37
CA LYS A 41 -27.34 5.04 3.52
C LYS A 41 -26.85 3.61 3.63
N SER A 42 -27.53 2.77 4.41
CA SER A 42 -27.26 1.34 4.51
C SER A 42 -27.43 0.61 3.17
N ALA A 43 -28.52 0.89 2.42
CA ALA A 43 -28.75 0.30 1.11
C ALA A 43 -27.64 0.66 0.12
N ARG A 44 -27.24 1.94 0.05
CA ARG A 44 -26.16 2.40 -0.81
C ARG A 44 -24.82 1.72 -0.50
N ARG A 45 -24.52 1.56 0.79
CA ARG A 45 -23.34 0.83 1.25
C ARG A 45 -23.37 -0.61 0.76
N LEU A 46 -24.47 -1.34 0.99
CA LEU A 46 -24.61 -2.73 0.58
C LEU A 46 -24.52 -2.91 -0.95
N ALA A 47 -25.05 -1.95 -1.73
CA ALA A 47 -24.93 -1.98 -3.19
C ALA A 47 -23.46 -1.89 -3.64
N VAL A 48 -22.70 -0.95 -3.08
CA VAL A 48 -21.27 -0.83 -3.36
C VAL A 48 -20.53 -2.10 -2.93
N GLU A 49 -20.80 -2.64 -1.74
CA GLU A 49 -20.21 -3.90 -1.26
C GLU A 49 -20.51 -5.08 -2.19
N GLN A 50 -21.69 -5.15 -2.77
CA GLN A 50 -22.10 -6.24 -3.64
C GLN A 50 -21.46 -6.18 -5.02
N VAL A 51 -21.35 -4.98 -5.63
CA VAL A 51 -20.74 -4.77 -6.96
C VAL A 51 -19.23 -4.91 -6.90
N VAL A 52 -18.65 -4.38 -5.82
CA VAL A 52 -17.22 -4.41 -5.56
C VAL A 52 -16.74 -5.83 -5.23
N GLY A 53 -17.69 -6.73 -4.96
CA GLY A 53 -17.43 -8.01 -4.34
C GLY A 53 -17.06 -7.84 -2.87
N VAL A 54 -17.19 -8.87 -2.06
CA VAL A 54 -16.73 -8.87 -0.67
C VAL A 54 -15.20 -8.84 -0.68
N LEU A 55 -14.64 -7.69 -0.97
CA LEU A 55 -13.20 -7.44 -1.04
C LEU A 55 -12.58 -7.37 0.34
N VAL A 56 -13.43 -7.33 1.35
CA VAL A 56 -13.00 -7.34 2.72
C VAL A 56 -13.79 -8.47 3.38
N ASP A 57 -13.16 -9.62 3.51
CA ASP A 57 -13.67 -10.64 4.41
C ASP A 57 -13.86 -9.96 5.78
N SER A 58 -15.11 -9.91 6.22
CA SER A 58 -15.50 -9.26 7.49
C SER A 58 -14.72 -9.76 8.72
N ARG A 59 -13.90 -10.80 8.55
CA ARG A 59 -13.01 -11.39 9.56
C ARG A 59 -11.68 -10.66 9.71
N THR A 60 -11.29 -9.85 8.75
CA THR A 60 -10.02 -9.09 8.76
C THR A 60 -10.18 -7.63 9.15
N LEU A 61 -11.41 -7.13 9.27
CA LEU A 61 -11.67 -5.75 9.68
C LEU A 61 -11.53 -5.61 11.21
N THR A 62 -10.44 -5.02 11.63
CA THR A 62 -10.38 -4.39 12.95
C THR A 62 -11.42 -3.26 13.03
N ASN A 63 -11.88 -2.89 14.22
CA ASN A 63 -12.83 -1.79 14.42
C ASN A 63 -12.42 -0.48 13.69
N LYS A 64 -11.13 -0.25 13.47
CA LYS A 64 -10.60 0.88 12.68
C LYS A 64 -10.87 0.74 11.19
N GLY A 65 -10.72 -0.44 10.62
CA GLY A 65 -11.03 -0.70 9.20
C GLY A 65 -12.51 -0.49 8.87
N ILE A 66 -13.41 -0.78 9.80
CA ILE A 66 -14.85 -0.50 9.64
C ILE A 66 -15.12 1.01 9.58
N VAL A 67 -14.46 1.82 10.40
CA VAL A 67 -14.62 3.28 10.41
C VAL A 67 -14.06 3.89 9.12
N GLU A 68 -12.94 3.39 8.60
CA GLU A 68 -12.39 3.86 7.33
C GLU A 68 -13.25 3.44 6.13
N LEU A 69 -13.80 2.24 6.12
CA LEU A 69 -14.79 1.83 5.13
C LEU A 69 -16.03 2.72 5.19
N ASP A 70 -16.55 3.04 6.36
CA ASP A 70 -17.68 3.97 6.51
C ASP A 70 -17.34 5.37 5.98
N ASN A 71 -16.13 5.87 6.17
CA ASN A 71 -15.66 7.14 5.60
C ASN A 71 -15.53 7.09 4.08
N ILE A 72 -15.12 5.96 3.53
CA ILE A 72 -15.02 5.73 2.10
C ILE A 72 -16.42 5.65 1.48
N TYR A 73 -17.32 4.91 2.10
CA TYR A 73 -18.73 4.83 1.68
C TYR A 73 -19.44 6.17 1.81
N ALA A 74 -19.13 6.99 2.82
CA ALA A 74 -19.68 8.35 2.94
C ALA A 74 -19.20 9.28 1.82
N LYS A 75 -18.00 9.06 1.28
CA LYS A 75 -17.45 9.78 0.13
C LYS A 75 -17.85 9.16 -1.22
N SER A 76 -18.36 7.94 -1.22
CA SER A 76 -18.72 7.17 -2.41
C SER A 76 -20.05 7.63 -3.09
N SER A 77 -20.65 8.72 -2.64
CA SER A 77 -21.85 9.30 -3.30
C SER A 77 -21.63 9.62 -4.78
N GLY A 78 -20.37 9.73 -5.25
CA GLY A 78 -20.02 9.88 -6.67
C GLY A 78 -20.02 8.57 -7.48
N PHE A 79 -20.11 7.41 -6.83
CA PHE A 79 -20.11 6.08 -7.48
C PHE A 79 -21.53 5.52 -7.65
N ILE A 80 -22.47 6.09 -6.92
CA ILE A 80 -23.87 5.68 -6.95
C ILE A 80 -24.55 6.55 -7.99
N GLY A 81 -25.01 5.90 -9.03
CA GLY A 81 -25.86 6.51 -10.06
C GLY A 81 -27.30 6.64 -9.58
N LYS A 82 -28.23 6.05 -10.31
CA LYS A 82 -29.66 6.09 -10.00
C LYS A 82 -29.98 5.18 -8.82
N VAL A 83 -30.91 5.62 -7.96
CA VAL A 83 -31.46 4.83 -6.85
C VAL A 83 -32.96 4.74 -7.06
N ASP A 84 -33.46 3.54 -7.38
CA ASP A 84 -34.88 3.25 -7.54
C ASP A 84 -35.39 2.50 -6.31
N ILE A 85 -36.25 3.13 -5.53
CA ILE A 85 -36.83 2.52 -4.33
C ILE A 85 -37.98 1.63 -4.74
N LEU A 86 -37.85 0.33 -4.49
CA LEU A 86 -38.88 -0.68 -4.79
C LEU A 86 -39.94 -0.76 -3.69
N SER A 87 -39.50 -0.67 -2.43
CA SER A 87 -40.39 -0.62 -1.27
C SER A 87 -39.69 0.02 -0.08
N GLU A 88 -40.45 0.72 0.78
CA GLU A 88 -39.95 1.26 2.01
C GLU A 88 -41.03 1.25 3.11
N GLY A 89 -40.65 1.18 4.36
CA GLY A 89 -41.56 1.20 5.51
C GLY A 89 -40.92 0.85 6.84
N MET A 90 -41.72 1.04 7.90
CA MET A 90 -41.30 0.66 9.26
C MET A 90 -41.65 -0.81 9.52
N ASP A 91 -40.68 -1.56 10.04
CA ASP A 91 -40.86 -2.93 10.50
C ASP A 91 -40.10 -3.14 11.81
N ASN A 92 -40.83 -3.55 12.84
CA ASN A 92 -40.27 -3.81 14.19
C ASN A 92 -39.43 -2.67 14.79
N GLY A 93 -39.85 -1.40 14.52
CA GLY A 93 -39.12 -0.22 15.04
C GLY A 93 -37.91 0.21 14.24
N LEU A 94 -37.63 -0.47 13.12
CA LEU A 94 -36.59 -0.10 12.16
C LEU A 94 -37.20 0.28 10.82
N TYR A 95 -36.61 1.26 10.15
CA TYR A 95 -36.97 1.62 8.80
C TYR A 95 -36.23 0.71 7.82
N LYS A 96 -36.97 0.09 6.89
CA LYS A 96 -36.43 -0.77 5.84
C LYS A 96 -36.64 -0.15 4.49
N VAL A 97 -35.64 -0.20 3.63
CA VAL A 97 -35.69 0.24 2.25
C VAL A 97 -35.15 -0.87 1.37
N ARG A 98 -35.94 -1.30 0.39
CA ARG A 98 -35.49 -2.14 -0.70
C ARG A 98 -35.34 -1.26 -1.94
N ALA A 99 -34.14 -1.24 -2.50
CA ALA A 99 -33.83 -0.38 -3.63
C ALA A 99 -32.94 -1.07 -4.65
N THR A 100 -33.16 -0.74 -5.93
CA THR A 100 -32.21 -1.03 -7.01
C THR A 100 -31.30 0.18 -7.19
N ILE A 101 -30.01 -0.06 -7.17
CA ILE A 101 -28.99 0.97 -7.14
C ILE A 101 -27.96 0.70 -8.24
N ASP A 102 -27.75 1.71 -9.09
CA ASP A 102 -26.70 1.70 -10.11
C ASP A 102 -25.35 2.00 -9.44
N VAL A 103 -24.38 1.11 -9.60
CA VAL A 103 -23.01 1.32 -9.12
C VAL A 103 -22.05 1.36 -10.30
N ASN A 104 -21.35 2.47 -10.45
CA ASN A 104 -20.34 2.64 -11.48
C ASN A 104 -19.04 1.93 -11.08
N GLN A 105 -18.62 0.92 -11.85
CA GLN A 105 -17.45 0.10 -11.55
C GLN A 105 -16.10 0.82 -11.72
N ASN A 106 -15.98 1.74 -12.67
CA ASN A 106 -14.67 2.34 -13.02
C ASN A 106 -14.05 3.20 -11.91
N PRO A 107 -14.75 4.19 -11.32
CA PRO A 107 -14.23 4.91 -10.17
C PRO A 107 -14.11 4.03 -8.92
N THR A 108 -15.01 3.06 -8.77
CA THR A 108 -14.98 2.08 -7.68
C THR A 108 -13.68 1.28 -7.69
N ASN A 109 -13.19 0.85 -8.85
CA ASN A 109 -11.94 0.09 -8.96
C ASN A 109 -10.71 0.88 -8.52
N GLU A 110 -10.62 2.19 -8.78
CA GLU A 110 -9.49 3.01 -8.32
C GLU A 110 -9.50 3.20 -6.80
N ILE A 111 -10.66 3.50 -6.23
CA ILE A 111 -10.81 3.65 -4.78
C ILE A 111 -10.59 2.31 -4.08
N LEU A 112 -11.10 1.23 -4.65
CA LEU A 112 -10.86 -0.11 -4.12
C LEU A 112 -9.39 -0.46 -4.05
N GLN A 113 -8.64 -0.20 -5.12
CA GLN A 113 -7.20 -0.43 -5.11
C GLN A 113 -6.48 0.39 -4.04
N GLN A 114 -6.96 1.64 -3.77
CA GLN A 114 -6.43 2.47 -2.69
C GLN A 114 -6.74 1.88 -1.32
N VAL A 115 -8.00 1.46 -1.12
CA VAL A 115 -8.47 0.86 0.14
C VAL A 115 -7.87 -0.50 0.38
N GLN A 116 -7.78 -1.34 -0.65
CA GLN A 116 -7.16 -2.66 -0.56
C GLN A 116 -5.73 -2.59 -0.02
N ALA A 117 -4.93 -1.63 -0.49
CA ALA A 117 -3.57 -1.48 0.00
C ALA A 117 -3.55 -1.16 1.50
N VAL A 118 -4.39 -0.23 1.97
CA VAL A 118 -4.45 0.16 3.39
C VAL A 118 -4.99 -0.98 4.25
N VAL A 119 -6.07 -1.63 3.82
CA VAL A 119 -6.71 -2.73 4.56
C VAL A 119 -5.85 -3.98 4.57
N ALA A 120 -5.31 -4.38 3.41
CA ALA A 120 -4.46 -5.55 3.29
C ALA A 120 -3.16 -5.42 4.11
N LEU A 121 -2.66 -4.20 4.27
CA LEU A 121 -1.49 -3.90 5.09
C LEU A 121 -1.84 -3.56 6.55
N ASN A 122 -3.13 -3.56 6.92
CA ASN A 122 -3.63 -3.22 8.26
C ASN A 122 -3.22 -1.80 8.73
N ASP A 123 -3.29 -0.81 7.82
CA ASP A 123 -2.92 0.60 8.05
C ASP A 123 -1.58 0.75 8.80
N PRO A 124 -0.46 0.31 8.19
CA PRO A 124 0.81 0.22 8.87
C PRO A 124 1.39 1.60 9.19
N ARG A 125 2.25 1.64 10.18
CA ARG A 125 3.07 2.81 10.46
C ARG A 125 4.22 2.88 9.45
N ILE A 126 4.22 3.91 8.59
CA ILE A 126 5.19 4.06 7.50
C ILE A 126 6.09 5.25 7.77
N ALA A 127 7.39 5.01 7.87
CA ALA A 127 8.41 6.05 7.94
C ALA A 127 8.99 6.32 6.54
N VAL A 128 9.42 7.57 6.29
CA VAL A 128 10.04 7.97 5.03
C VAL A 128 11.35 8.69 5.32
N ALA A 129 12.46 8.16 4.81
CA ALA A 129 13.78 8.79 4.92
C ALA A 129 14.49 8.77 3.57
N VAL A 130 14.80 9.92 3.03
CA VAL A 130 15.56 10.09 1.80
C VAL A 130 16.79 10.95 2.08
N PHE A 131 17.97 10.41 1.83
CA PHE A 131 19.23 11.07 2.08
C PHE A 131 19.88 11.56 0.80
N LYS A 132 20.64 12.64 0.90
CA LYS A 132 21.60 13.02 -0.14
C LYS A 132 22.68 11.96 -0.26
N GLU A 133 23.16 11.73 -1.48
CA GLU A 133 24.22 10.75 -1.72
C GLU A 133 25.47 11.07 -0.87
N ASN A 134 26.08 10.01 -0.34
CA ASN A 134 27.26 10.10 0.54
C ASN A 134 27.09 11.04 1.77
N SER A 135 25.87 11.25 2.20
CA SER A 135 25.53 12.11 3.32
C SER A 135 24.44 11.51 4.19
N THR A 136 24.35 11.94 5.43
CA THR A 136 23.23 11.69 6.34
C THR A 136 22.23 12.86 6.36
N THR A 137 22.40 13.83 5.46
CA THR A 137 21.48 14.95 5.31
C THR A 137 20.23 14.51 4.56
N HIS A 138 19.07 14.80 5.11
CA HIS A 138 17.78 14.49 4.51
C HIS A 138 17.48 15.36 3.27
N GLU A 139 16.78 14.79 2.30
CA GLU A 139 16.22 15.50 1.15
C GLU A 139 14.72 15.74 1.40
N GLU A 140 14.44 16.79 2.18
CA GLU A 140 13.11 17.08 2.74
C GLU A 140 12.02 17.28 1.68
N ALA A 141 12.37 17.82 0.51
CA ALA A 141 11.40 18.03 -0.57
C ALA A 141 10.83 16.71 -1.09
N ILE A 142 11.67 15.67 -1.22
CA ILE A 142 11.25 14.35 -1.66
C ILE A 142 10.47 13.63 -0.53
N GLU A 143 10.99 13.70 0.70
CA GLU A 143 10.32 13.10 1.87
C GLU A 143 8.90 13.63 2.03
N SER A 144 8.72 14.96 2.00
CA SER A 144 7.41 15.60 2.12
C SER A 144 6.46 15.17 1.01
N ALA A 145 6.91 15.13 -0.23
CA ALA A 145 6.07 14.71 -1.36
C ALA A 145 5.62 13.24 -1.25
N ILE A 146 6.51 12.36 -0.78
CA ILE A 146 6.17 10.94 -0.54
C ILE A 146 5.17 10.83 0.62
N MET A 147 5.40 11.52 1.73
CA MET A 147 4.50 11.52 2.88
C MET A 147 3.11 12.05 2.51
N ASP A 148 3.04 13.17 1.79
CA ASP A 148 1.77 13.73 1.31
C ASP A 148 1.02 12.73 0.40
N ARG A 149 1.75 11.99 -0.44
CA ARG A 149 1.15 10.97 -1.29
C ARG A 149 0.60 9.80 -0.48
N LEU A 150 1.34 9.29 0.50
CA LEU A 150 0.88 8.22 1.39
C LEU A 150 -0.38 8.64 2.16
N ILE A 151 -0.42 9.88 2.69
CA ILE A 151 -1.60 10.44 3.35
C ILE A 151 -2.79 10.52 2.36
N SER A 152 -2.54 10.93 1.12
CA SER A 152 -3.59 10.97 0.08
C SER A 152 -4.15 9.58 -0.26
N LEU A 153 -3.34 8.55 -0.13
CA LEU A 153 -3.73 7.13 -0.27
C LEU A 153 -4.47 6.58 0.96
N LYS A 154 -4.72 7.42 1.98
CA LYS A 154 -5.46 7.09 3.20
C LYS A 154 -4.68 6.27 4.24
N PHE A 155 -3.34 6.16 4.11
CA PHE A 155 -2.55 5.71 5.26
C PHE A 155 -2.63 6.75 6.37
N THR A 156 -3.01 6.33 7.59
CA THR A 156 -3.23 7.26 8.71
C THR A 156 -1.98 7.42 9.58
N HIS A 157 -1.04 6.50 9.49
CA HIS A 157 0.15 6.43 10.33
C HIS A 157 1.44 6.69 9.53
N VAL A 158 1.49 7.82 8.82
CA VAL A 158 2.72 8.28 8.16
C VAL A 158 3.59 9.01 9.16
N ILE A 159 4.85 8.59 9.30
CA ILE A 159 5.75 9.01 10.38
C ILE A 159 6.96 9.73 9.80
N ASP A 160 7.29 10.90 10.34
CA ASP A 160 8.58 11.54 10.13
C ASP A 160 9.64 10.86 11.01
N PRO A 161 10.66 10.21 10.45
CA PRO A 161 11.68 9.51 11.21
C PRO A 161 12.48 10.43 12.13
N LYS A 162 12.54 11.74 11.83
CA LYS A 162 13.22 12.74 12.68
C LYS A 162 12.52 12.92 14.04
N ILE A 163 11.25 12.60 14.14
CA ILE A 163 10.44 12.76 15.36
C ILE A 163 10.47 11.49 16.22
N VAL A 164 10.67 10.32 15.60
CA VAL A 164 10.61 9.03 16.29
C VAL A 164 11.98 8.63 16.85
N ALA A 165 12.11 8.52 18.16
CA ALA A 165 13.37 8.27 18.84
C ALA A 165 14.17 7.07 18.30
N GLY A 166 13.49 5.98 17.88
CA GLY A 166 14.12 4.79 17.29
C GLY A 166 14.63 5.02 15.86
N LEU A 167 14.18 6.03 15.16
CA LEU A 167 14.50 6.31 13.75
C LEU A 167 15.34 7.58 13.55
N GLN A 168 15.62 8.34 14.61
CA GLN A 168 16.41 9.59 14.53
C GLN A 168 17.87 9.36 14.16
N ASN A 169 18.40 8.16 14.32
CA ASN A 169 19.79 7.85 14.03
C ASN A 169 20.01 7.67 12.53
N ALA A 170 20.40 8.74 11.83
CA ALA A 170 20.66 8.73 10.40
C ALA A 170 21.76 7.73 9.98
N GLN A 171 22.78 7.47 10.83
CA GLN A 171 23.80 6.46 10.56
C GLN A 171 23.23 5.04 10.62
N MET A 172 22.26 4.81 11.49
CA MET A 172 21.55 3.53 11.56
C MET A 172 20.70 3.33 10.30
N LEU A 173 19.95 4.35 9.86
CA LEU A 173 19.17 4.29 8.63
C LEU A 173 20.07 4.12 7.39
N ASP A 174 21.24 4.76 7.37
CA ASP A 174 22.26 4.55 6.36
C ASP A 174 22.77 3.09 6.35
N SER A 175 22.99 2.51 7.51
CA SER A 175 23.39 1.10 7.64
C SER A 175 22.30 0.16 7.12
N LEU A 176 21.04 0.46 7.42
CA LEU A 176 19.88 -0.27 6.89
C LEU A 176 19.78 -0.16 5.37
N TYR A 177 19.99 1.02 4.82
CA TYR A 177 20.01 1.23 3.37
C TYR A 177 21.09 0.36 2.70
N ASN A 178 22.28 0.28 3.30
CA ASN A 178 23.42 -0.50 2.79
C ASN A 178 23.30 -2.01 3.08
N GLY A 179 22.18 -2.48 3.64
CA GLY A 179 21.96 -3.91 3.92
C GLY A 179 22.78 -4.45 5.09
N ARG A 180 23.27 -3.59 5.98
CA ARG A 180 23.97 -4.04 7.19
C ARG A 180 22.95 -4.51 8.22
N PRO A 181 23.17 -5.65 8.88
CA PRO A 181 22.26 -6.16 9.89
C PRO A 181 22.16 -5.16 11.05
N ILE A 182 20.95 -4.88 11.48
CA ILE A 182 20.67 -4.07 12.65
C ILE A 182 20.28 -5.03 13.78
N ASN A 183 20.94 -4.92 14.91
CA ASN A 183 20.66 -5.77 16.08
C ASN A 183 19.32 -5.44 16.78
N ALA A 184 18.68 -4.36 16.39
CA ALA A 184 17.38 -3.93 16.90
C ALA A 184 16.36 -4.05 15.80
N VAL A 185 15.62 -5.14 15.77
CA VAL A 185 14.60 -5.42 14.75
C VAL A 185 13.20 -5.09 15.30
N GLY A 186 12.36 -4.53 14.46
CA GLY A 186 10.92 -4.51 14.64
C GLY A 186 10.39 -3.42 15.58
N SER A 187 9.68 -3.80 16.61
CA SER A 187 8.91 -2.93 17.50
C SER A 187 9.67 -1.75 18.13
N SER A 188 11.02 -1.81 18.14
CA SER A 188 11.89 -0.73 18.62
C SER A 188 11.86 0.52 17.78
N PHE A 189 11.49 0.43 16.52
CA PHE A 189 11.49 1.57 15.60
C PHE A 189 10.19 2.37 15.59
N GLY A 190 9.12 1.83 16.16
CA GLY A 190 7.82 2.50 16.14
C GLY A 190 7.21 2.65 14.74
N ALA A 191 7.72 1.92 13.76
CA ALA A 191 7.21 1.85 12.39
C ALA A 191 7.23 0.40 11.89
N ASP A 192 6.28 0.04 11.03
CA ASP A 192 6.18 -1.28 10.41
C ASP A 192 6.97 -1.33 9.09
N PHE A 193 6.89 -0.25 8.32
CA PHE A 193 7.62 -0.08 7.07
C PHE A 193 8.45 1.19 7.08
N ILE A 194 9.54 1.16 6.35
CA ILE A 194 10.30 2.37 6.03
C ILE A 194 10.60 2.46 4.53
N VAL A 195 10.38 3.64 3.97
CA VAL A 195 10.86 4.02 2.65
C VAL A 195 12.25 4.63 2.84
N LEU A 196 13.27 3.95 2.37
CA LEU A 196 14.66 4.43 2.43
C LEU A 196 15.15 4.79 1.05
N GLY A 197 15.55 6.05 0.85
CA GLY A 197 16.05 6.55 -0.42
C GLY A 197 17.43 7.20 -0.31
N ARG A 198 18.14 7.19 -1.44
CA ARG A 198 19.32 8.03 -1.69
C ARG A 198 19.15 8.78 -2.98
N CYS A 199 19.49 10.06 -2.94
CA CYS A 199 19.30 11.00 -4.03
C CYS A 199 20.61 11.70 -4.33
N HIS A 200 20.99 11.76 -5.61
CA HIS A 200 22.09 12.52 -6.14
C HIS A 200 21.54 13.58 -7.10
N THR A 201 21.98 14.82 -6.92
CA THR A 201 21.63 15.94 -7.81
C THR A 201 22.88 16.58 -8.33
N SER A 202 22.94 16.81 -9.64
CA SER A 202 24.04 17.47 -10.33
C SER A 202 23.52 18.40 -11.43
N SER A 203 24.35 19.30 -11.92
CA SER A 203 24.00 20.18 -13.04
C SER A 203 25.17 20.36 -14.00
N LYS A 204 24.83 20.67 -15.25
CA LYS A 204 25.80 20.94 -16.32
C LYS A 204 25.32 22.10 -17.18
N ASP A 205 26.28 22.92 -17.62
CA ASP A 205 26.01 24.00 -18.57
C ASP A 205 25.61 23.47 -19.93
N ILE A 206 24.58 24.03 -20.52
CA ILE A 206 24.19 23.74 -21.90
C ILE A 206 24.98 24.70 -22.81
N LYS A 207 25.89 24.15 -23.60
CA LYS A 207 26.71 24.88 -24.56
C LYS A 207 26.29 24.48 -25.99
N ILE A 208 26.14 25.45 -26.86
CA ILE A 208 25.87 25.23 -28.28
C ILE A 208 27.12 25.51 -29.10
N PRO A 209 27.40 24.76 -30.17
CA PRO A 209 28.52 25.03 -31.07
C PRO A 209 28.39 26.41 -31.72
N ASP A 210 29.47 27.17 -31.75
CA ASP A 210 29.54 28.42 -32.50
C ASP A 210 30.06 28.18 -33.93
N PHE A 211 29.85 29.13 -34.84
CA PHE A 211 30.31 29.06 -36.24
C PHE A 211 31.84 29.15 -36.41
N LYS A 212 32.58 29.42 -35.30
CA LYS A 212 34.04 29.52 -35.33
C LYS A 212 34.73 28.29 -34.76
N GLY A 213 33.98 27.21 -34.48
CA GLY A 213 34.53 25.99 -33.92
C GLY A 213 34.68 25.98 -32.40
N GLY A 214 34.09 26.96 -31.72
CA GLY A 214 34.01 27.06 -30.27
C GLY A 214 32.61 26.64 -29.76
N TYR A 215 32.33 27.02 -28.50
CA TYR A 215 31.03 26.83 -27.87
C TYR A 215 30.52 28.14 -27.28
N LEU A 216 29.27 28.45 -27.50
CA LEU A 216 28.56 29.54 -26.83
C LEU A 216 27.88 29.03 -25.57
N ASP A 217 28.08 29.73 -24.47
CA ASP A 217 27.33 29.50 -23.26
C ASP A 217 25.91 30.06 -23.45
N THR A 218 24.93 29.23 -23.20
CA THR A 218 23.52 29.62 -23.33
C THR A 218 22.97 30.33 -22.09
N GLY A 219 23.69 30.29 -20.97
CA GLY A 219 23.21 30.71 -19.66
C GLY A 219 22.14 29.72 -19.07
N ILE A 220 21.82 28.66 -19.82
CA ILE A 220 20.89 27.64 -19.38
C ILE A 220 21.66 26.42 -18.91
N ASN A 221 21.26 25.88 -17.78
CA ASN A 221 21.83 24.67 -17.20
C ASN A 221 20.81 23.53 -17.24
N ASN A 222 21.32 22.32 -17.34
CA ASN A 222 20.57 21.08 -17.18
C ASN A 222 20.89 20.49 -15.82
N GLY A 223 19.89 20.46 -14.92
CA GLY A 223 19.94 19.73 -13.66
C GLY A 223 19.48 18.29 -13.86
N GLN A 224 20.16 17.36 -13.24
CA GLN A 224 19.82 15.95 -13.23
C GLN A 224 19.74 15.47 -11.80
N THR A 225 18.66 14.77 -11.46
CA THR A 225 18.50 14.13 -10.15
C THR A 225 18.20 12.65 -10.34
N GLU A 226 18.95 11.81 -9.65
CA GLU A 226 18.81 10.37 -9.62
C GLU A 226 18.48 9.93 -8.19
N MET A 227 17.51 9.03 -8.02
CA MET A 227 17.15 8.47 -6.72
C MET A 227 16.98 6.96 -6.82
N THR A 228 17.57 6.26 -5.88
CA THR A 228 17.29 4.85 -5.61
C THR A 228 16.60 4.72 -4.26
N ALA A 229 15.50 3.99 -4.20
CA ALA A 229 14.78 3.76 -2.96
C ALA A 229 14.37 2.30 -2.77
N LYS A 230 14.18 1.92 -1.51
CA LYS A 230 13.74 0.60 -1.05
C LYS A 230 12.58 0.78 -0.08
N ILE A 231 11.60 -0.10 -0.15
CA ILE A 231 10.58 -0.25 0.89
C ILE A 231 10.97 -1.48 1.71
N VAL A 232 11.24 -1.27 2.99
CA VAL A 232 11.72 -2.31 3.91
C VAL A 232 10.67 -2.53 4.99
N ARG A 233 10.35 -3.78 5.25
CA ARG A 233 9.58 -4.19 6.42
C ARG A 233 10.52 -4.26 7.62
N LEU A 234 10.23 -3.50 8.68
CA LEU A 234 11.17 -3.32 9.77
C LEU A 234 11.20 -4.48 10.78
N ASP A 235 10.12 -5.23 10.90
CA ASP A 235 10.03 -6.37 11.83
C ASP A 235 10.78 -7.61 11.33
N THR A 236 10.86 -7.81 10.01
CA THR A 236 11.57 -8.94 9.40
C THR A 236 12.87 -8.55 8.68
N GLY A 237 13.03 -7.27 8.35
CA GLY A 237 14.13 -6.77 7.53
C GLY A 237 13.98 -7.05 6.03
N ASP A 238 12.81 -7.54 5.59
CA ASP A 238 12.56 -7.86 4.19
C ASP A 238 12.47 -6.60 3.33
N ILE A 239 13.16 -6.62 2.19
CA ILE A 239 12.99 -5.61 1.14
C ILE A 239 11.78 -6.02 0.30
N LEU A 240 10.69 -5.29 0.44
CA LEU A 240 9.44 -5.58 -0.25
C LEU A 240 9.45 -5.11 -1.70
N GLU A 241 10.00 -3.93 -1.94
CA GLU A 241 10.11 -3.31 -3.27
C GLU A 241 11.35 -2.44 -3.35
N THR A 242 11.86 -2.28 -4.57
CA THR A 242 12.90 -1.31 -4.92
C THR A 242 12.47 -0.52 -6.15
N PHE A 243 12.94 0.71 -6.28
CA PHE A 243 12.70 1.49 -7.49
C PHE A 243 13.78 2.55 -7.67
N ASN A 244 13.99 2.92 -8.93
CA ASN A 244 14.84 4.02 -9.33
C ASN A 244 14.01 5.06 -10.07
N VAL A 245 14.37 6.32 -9.88
CA VAL A 245 13.79 7.46 -10.59
C VAL A 245 14.93 8.36 -11.04
N GLU A 246 14.82 8.86 -12.26
CA GLU A 246 15.74 9.84 -12.83
C GLU A 246 14.91 11.00 -13.39
N THR A 247 15.31 12.22 -13.10
CA THR A 247 14.61 13.42 -13.56
C THR A 247 15.58 14.50 -14.03
N ILE A 248 15.08 15.32 -14.94
CA ILE A 248 15.81 16.44 -15.52
C ILE A 248 15.03 17.73 -15.23
N GLY A 249 15.77 18.78 -14.92
CA GLY A 249 15.26 20.15 -14.80
C GLY A 249 16.14 21.12 -15.58
N MET A 250 15.54 22.15 -16.14
CA MET A 250 16.27 23.21 -16.84
C MET A 250 16.05 24.53 -16.11
N GLY A 251 17.08 25.39 -16.12
CA GLY A 251 16.98 26.70 -15.51
C GLY A 251 18.18 27.58 -15.79
N GLU A 252 18.02 28.88 -15.55
CA GLU A 252 19.13 29.82 -15.56
C GLU A 252 20.02 29.60 -14.32
N GLY A 253 21.25 29.13 -14.57
CA GLY A 253 22.20 28.74 -13.54
C GLY A 253 21.94 27.41 -12.88
N ASN A 254 22.98 26.85 -12.28
CA ASN A 254 22.99 25.51 -11.68
C ASN A 254 21.89 25.32 -10.63
N SER A 255 21.76 26.24 -9.68
CA SER A 255 20.80 26.12 -8.58
C SER A 255 19.35 26.05 -9.03
N THR A 256 18.99 26.77 -10.12
CA THR A 256 17.63 26.75 -10.66
C THR A 256 17.37 25.43 -11.36
N ALA A 257 18.31 24.96 -12.18
CA ALA A 257 18.19 23.69 -12.87
C ALA A 257 18.11 22.50 -11.90
N GLU A 258 18.94 22.48 -10.86
CA GLU A 258 18.91 21.46 -9.80
C GLU A 258 17.59 21.46 -9.03
N ARG A 259 17.06 22.65 -8.69
CA ARG A 259 15.77 22.77 -8.00
C ARG A 259 14.62 22.25 -8.84
N GLU A 260 14.59 22.54 -10.14
CA GLU A 260 13.54 22.03 -11.03
C GLU A 260 13.66 20.50 -11.23
N ALA A 261 14.88 19.94 -11.33
CA ALA A 261 15.11 18.52 -11.36
C ALA A 261 14.62 17.84 -10.06
N LEU A 262 14.94 18.43 -8.91
CA LEU A 262 14.53 17.92 -7.59
C LEU A 262 13.01 17.97 -7.39
N LYS A 263 12.35 19.04 -7.84
CA LYS A 263 10.88 19.16 -7.81
C LYS A 263 10.22 18.09 -8.67
N SER A 264 10.76 17.84 -9.86
CA SER A 264 10.31 16.75 -10.74
C SER A 264 10.52 15.39 -10.07
N MET A 265 11.66 15.19 -9.38
CA MET A 265 11.97 14.00 -8.60
C MET A 265 10.94 13.75 -7.50
N ALA A 266 10.61 14.76 -6.72
CA ALA A 266 9.64 14.67 -5.63
C ALA A 266 8.27 14.14 -6.14
N ASN A 267 7.79 14.69 -7.25
CA ASN A 267 6.53 14.25 -7.87
C ASN A 267 6.58 12.82 -8.40
N GLN A 268 7.67 12.45 -9.10
CA GLN A 268 7.81 11.10 -9.66
C GLN A 268 8.04 10.05 -8.58
N ALA A 269 8.81 10.36 -7.54
CA ALA A 269 9.00 9.50 -6.39
C ALA A 269 7.68 9.22 -5.68
N ALA A 270 6.86 10.25 -5.45
CA ALA A 270 5.55 10.12 -4.85
C ALA A 270 4.62 9.20 -5.68
N SER A 271 4.62 9.35 -7.01
CA SER A 271 3.85 8.48 -7.91
C SER A 271 4.35 7.02 -7.88
N LYS A 272 5.66 6.83 -7.83
CA LYS A 272 6.27 5.49 -7.74
C LYS A 272 5.94 4.81 -6.42
N ILE A 273 5.98 5.53 -5.31
CA ILE A 273 5.60 5.01 -3.99
C ILE A 273 4.14 4.52 -4.00
N GLU A 274 3.22 5.28 -4.59
CA GLU A 274 1.84 4.84 -4.75
C GLU A 274 1.74 3.51 -5.49
N GLU A 275 2.39 3.40 -6.67
CA GLU A 275 2.42 2.16 -7.46
C GLU A 275 2.93 0.99 -6.62
N LYS A 276 4.01 1.21 -5.85
CA LYS A 276 4.65 0.17 -5.06
C LYS A 276 3.79 -0.29 -3.89
N PHE A 277 3.21 0.63 -3.12
CA PHE A 277 2.32 0.26 -2.01
C PHE A 277 1.04 -0.43 -2.49
N ARG A 278 0.47 -0.02 -3.64
CA ARG A 278 -0.64 -0.76 -4.26
C ARG A 278 -0.25 -2.19 -4.61
N ARG A 279 0.97 -2.40 -5.14
CA ARG A 279 1.49 -3.74 -5.47
C ARG A 279 1.72 -4.59 -4.24
N ILE A 280 2.27 -4.01 -3.16
CA ILE A 280 2.47 -4.72 -1.89
C ILE A 280 1.11 -5.15 -1.32
N GLY A 281 0.13 -4.25 -1.29
CA GLY A 281 -1.22 -4.55 -0.79
C GLY A 281 -2.01 -5.56 -1.66
N ALA A 282 -1.71 -5.64 -2.96
CA ALA A 282 -2.38 -6.58 -3.86
C ALA A 282 -1.80 -8.02 -3.79
N ARG A 283 -0.71 -8.26 -3.08
CA ARG A 283 -0.18 -9.60 -2.87
C ARG A 283 -1.11 -10.37 -1.96
N SER A 284 -1.64 -11.50 -2.44
CA SER A 284 -2.64 -12.32 -1.74
C SER A 284 -2.10 -13.03 -0.48
N SER A 285 -0.80 -13.13 -0.34
CA SER A 285 -0.17 -13.71 0.83
C SER A 285 0.78 -12.72 1.49
N GLN A 286 0.64 -12.55 2.80
CA GLN A 286 1.58 -11.81 3.61
C GLN A 286 2.48 -12.82 4.33
N GLY A 287 3.79 -12.80 4.02
CA GLY A 287 4.73 -13.59 4.80
C GLY A 287 4.73 -13.11 6.25
N VAL A 288 4.39 -13.99 7.16
CA VAL A 288 4.48 -13.80 8.61
C VAL A 288 5.69 -14.55 9.13
N GLN A 289 6.47 -13.92 10.01
CA GLN A 289 7.62 -14.57 10.64
C GLN A 289 7.34 -14.87 12.11
N ILE A 290 7.46 -16.12 12.50
CA ILE A 290 7.30 -16.57 13.87
C ILE A 290 8.66 -16.99 14.42
N THR A 291 9.13 -16.32 15.46
CA THR A 291 10.31 -16.72 16.22
C THR A 291 9.86 -17.56 17.40
N VAL A 292 10.31 -18.80 17.47
CA VAL A 292 10.03 -19.73 18.58
C VAL A 292 11.28 -19.90 19.44
N ILE A 293 11.14 -19.56 20.71
CA ILE A 293 12.19 -19.77 21.72
C ILE A 293 11.94 -21.13 22.38
N SER A 294 12.78 -22.13 22.03
CA SER A 294 12.72 -23.47 22.58
C SER A 294 13.99 -24.23 22.26
N ASN A 295 14.48 -25.07 23.21
CA ASN A 295 15.51 -26.03 22.96
C ASN A 295 14.95 -27.42 22.57
N ASP A 296 13.63 -27.57 22.54
CA ASP A 296 12.95 -28.82 22.26
C ASP A 296 12.49 -28.82 20.77
N TYR A 297 13.23 -29.60 19.97
CA TYR A 297 12.96 -29.71 18.54
C TYR A 297 11.57 -30.31 18.23
N ASP A 298 11.13 -31.28 19.03
CA ASP A 298 9.87 -31.97 18.80
C ASP A 298 8.68 -31.03 19.00
N LYS A 299 8.78 -30.13 19.99
CA LYS A 299 7.77 -29.09 20.19
C LYS A 299 7.77 -28.06 19.07
N ILE A 300 8.94 -27.70 18.53
CA ILE A 300 9.02 -26.80 17.36
C ILE A 300 8.34 -27.46 16.16
N GLN A 301 8.62 -28.75 15.91
CA GLN A 301 7.97 -29.51 14.81
C GLN A 301 6.47 -29.66 15.00
N SER A 302 6.02 -29.90 16.23
CA SER A 302 4.59 -29.97 16.55
C SER A 302 3.91 -28.63 16.22
N LEU A 303 4.52 -27.50 16.63
CA LEU A 303 4.00 -26.16 16.35
C LEU A 303 3.96 -25.87 14.85
N VAL A 304 4.98 -26.30 14.09
CA VAL A 304 5.00 -26.18 12.62
C VAL A 304 3.86 -26.98 11.98
N ASN A 305 3.59 -28.18 12.48
CA ASN A 305 2.48 -28.99 11.98
C ASN A 305 1.12 -28.39 12.34
N ASP A 306 0.99 -27.84 13.55
CA ASP A 306 -0.20 -27.12 13.98
C ASP A 306 -0.45 -25.90 13.06
N LEU A 307 0.60 -25.12 12.75
CA LEU A 307 0.52 -23.97 11.81
C LEU A 307 0.07 -24.41 10.41
N ARG A 308 0.62 -25.51 9.88
CA ARG A 308 0.22 -26.05 8.56
C ARG A 308 -1.26 -26.48 8.49
N GLY A 309 -1.83 -26.82 9.63
CA GLY A 309 -3.23 -27.23 9.75
C GLY A 309 -4.21 -26.07 9.95
N LEU A 310 -3.74 -24.81 9.96
CA LEU A 310 -4.61 -23.65 10.12
C LEU A 310 -5.25 -23.24 8.79
N ASP A 311 -6.48 -22.76 8.87
CA ASP A 311 -7.18 -22.18 7.73
C ASP A 311 -6.47 -20.88 7.29
N GLY A 312 -6.27 -20.71 5.97
CA GLY A 312 -5.59 -19.55 5.41
C GLY A 312 -4.05 -19.61 5.43
N VAL A 313 -3.46 -20.72 5.93
CA VAL A 313 -2.02 -20.96 5.84
C VAL A 313 -1.72 -21.77 4.58
N GLN A 314 -0.88 -21.23 3.69
CA GLN A 314 -0.50 -21.84 2.42
C GLN A 314 0.78 -22.67 2.56
N SER A 315 1.77 -22.13 3.29
CA SER A 315 3.03 -22.83 3.52
C SER A 315 3.70 -22.41 4.82
N VAL A 316 4.52 -23.31 5.39
CA VAL A 316 5.29 -23.07 6.62
C VAL A 316 6.69 -23.64 6.44
N TYR A 317 7.71 -22.80 6.61
CA TYR A 317 9.12 -23.16 6.46
C TYR A 317 9.94 -22.78 7.70
N ILE A 318 10.75 -23.69 8.19
CA ILE A 318 11.77 -23.37 9.20
C ILE A 318 12.97 -22.80 8.46
N ARG A 319 13.25 -21.52 8.64
CA ARG A 319 14.42 -20.82 8.07
C ARG A 319 15.69 -21.15 8.82
N GLU A 320 15.57 -21.15 10.12
CA GLU A 320 16.71 -21.32 11.02
C GLU A 320 16.23 -22.02 12.29
N ASN A 321 17.09 -22.89 12.83
CA ASN A 321 16.89 -23.49 14.14
C ASN A 321 18.26 -23.72 14.78
N ARG A 322 18.67 -22.81 15.65
CA ARG A 322 19.93 -22.87 16.40
C ARG A 322 19.81 -22.07 17.68
N ASP A 323 20.68 -22.39 18.63
CA ASP A 323 20.86 -21.66 19.88
C ASP A 323 19.57 -21.44 20.68
N GLY A 324 18.66 -22.44 20.66
CA GLY A 324 17.37 -22.36 21.35
C GLY A 324 16.37 -21.42 20.70
N LYS A 325 16.58 -21.06 19.42
CA LYS A 325 15.73 -20.19 18.65
C LYS A 325 15.44 -20.80 17.28
N ALA A 326 14.17 -20.93 16.93
CA ALA A 326 13.73 -21.25 15.58
C ALA A 326 13.05 -20.05 14.92
N ILE A 327 13.37 -19.78 13.66
CA ILE A 327 12.71 -18.79 12.83
C ILE A 327 11.86 -19.55 11.81
N ILE A 328 10.57 -19.27 11.81
CA ILE A 328 9.57 -19.96 10.98
C ILE A 328 8.89 -18.90 10.12
N ASP A 329 8.96 -19.07 8.81
CA ASP A 329 8.18 -18.26 7.87
C ASP A 329 6.87 -18.97 7.56
N VAL A 330 5.79 -18.22 7.64
CA VAL A 330 4.43 -18.69 7.37
C VAL A 330 3.85 -17.84 6.24
N ASP A 331 3.51 -18.48 5.15
CA ASP A 331 2.79 -17.87 4.03
C ASP A 331 1.30 -18.01 4.28
N THR A 332 0.61 -16.89 4.50
CA THR A 332 -0.79 -16.88 4.96
C THR A 332 -1.52 -15.64 4.45
N ASP A 333 -2.83 -15.75 4.30
CA ASP A 333 -3.74 -14.63 4.06
C ASP A 333 -4.24 -13.97 5.36
N GLN A 334 -3.90 -14.57 6.52
CA GLN A 334 -4.29 -14.09 7.83
C GLN A 334 -3.30 -13.06 8.37
N ASN A 335 -3.79 -12.05 9.07
CA ASN A 335 -2.92 -11.18 9.86
C ASN A 335 -2.36 -11.93 11.08
N ILE A 336 -1.25 -11.40 11.65
CA ILE A 336 -0.55 -12.07 12.75
C ILE A 336 -1.44 -12.30 13.98
N GLU A 337 -2.34 -11.38 14.30
CA GLU A 337 -3.23 -11.49 15.46
C GLU A 337 -4.21 -12.64 15.29
N THR A 338 -4.87 -12.71 14.12
CA THR A 338 -5.78 -13.80 13.77
C THR A 338 -5.05 -15.14 13.73
N LEU A 339 -3.86 -15.17 13.13
CA LEU A 339 -3.03 -16.38 13.07
C LEU A 339 -2.69 -16.87 14.49
N MET A 340 -2.33 -15.97 15.41
CA MET A 340 -2.02 -16.33 16.80
C MET A 340 -3.26 -16.81 17.57
N LEU A 341 -4.43 -16.23 17.31
CA LEU A 341 -5.70 -16.71 17.89
C LEU A 341 -6.06 -18.11 17.38
N LEU A 342 -5.96 -18.34 16.08
CA LEU A 342 -6.22 -19.66 15.48
C LEU A 342 -5.24 -20.71 16.00
N LEU A 343 -3.94 -20.35 16.05
CA LEU A 343 -2.93 -21.24 16.58
C LEU A 343 -3.21 -21.59 18.04
N ARG A 344 -3.56 -20.61 18.87
CA ARG A 344 -3.90 -20.84 20.29
C ARG A 344 -5.13 -21.75 20.47
N SER A 345 -6.09 -21.68 19.56
CA SER A 345 -7.33 -22.46 19.65
C SER A 345 -7.16 -23.91 19.16
N LYS A 346 -6.26 -24.15 18.20
CA LYS A 346 -6.09 -25.46 17.53
C LYS A 346 -4.80 -26.18 17.94
N SER A 347 -3.78 -25.49 18.48
CA SER A 347 -2.49 -26.09 18.80
C SER A 347 -2.58 -27.07 19.97
N SER A 348 -1.98 -28.21 19.80
CA SER A 348 -1.72 -29.19 20.85
C SER A 348 -0.55 -28.78 21.75
N THR A 349 0.35 -27.95 21.23
CA THR A 349 1.55 -27.45 21.92
C THR A 349 1.21 -26.18 22.71
N LYS A 350 1.49 -26.21 24.02
CA LYS A 350 1.34 -25.02 24.85
C LYS A 350 2.45 -24.02 24.58
N PHE A 351 2.11 -22.79 24.30
CA PHE A 351 3.05 -21.71 24.08
C PHE A 351 2.60 -20.40 24.72
N VAL A 352 3.54 -19.49 24.91
CA VAL A 352 3.31 -18.13 25.38
C VAL A 352 3.75 -17.14 24.31
N VAL A 353 2.85 -16.24 23.91
CA VAL A 353 3.19 -15.14 23.02
C VAL A 353 3.95 -14.09 23.84
N LYS A 354 5.20 -13.83 23.49
CA LYS A 354 6.07 -12.85 24.16
C LYS A 354 5.88 -11.45 23.57
N SER A 355 5.76 -11.37 22.25
CA SER A 355 5.50 -10.12 21.52
C SER A 355 4.88 -10.42 20.16
N THR A 356 4.15 -9.43 19.62
CA THR A 356 3.66 -9.41 18.24
C THR A 356 4.04 -8.09 17.60
N GLY A 357 4.42 -8.12 16.32
CA GLY A 357 4.60 -6.99 15.43
C GLY A 357 3.55 -6.99 14.33
N GLY A 358 3.69 -6.14 13.31
CA GLY A 358 2.75 -6.08 12.18
C GLY A 358 2.69 -7.39 11.39
N SER A 359 3.83 -8.06 11.20
CA SER A 359 3.95 -9.33 10.46
C SER A 359 4.84 -10.35 11.18
N SER A 360 5.08 -10.17 12.47
CA SER A 360 5.94 -11.07 13.23
C SER A 360 5.41 -11.37 14.62
N ALA A 361 5.78 -12.54 15.16
CA ALA A 361 5.51 -12.92 16.55
C ALA A 361 6.71 -13.62 17.17
N VAL A 362 6.86 -13.46 18.47
CA VAL A 362 7.83 -14.22 19.28
C VAL A 362 7.07 -15.10 20.26
N LEU A 363 7.27 -16.40 20.16
CA LEU A 363 6.67 -17.42 21.02
C LEU A 363 7.72 -18.09 21.88
N SER A 364 7.31 -18.54 23.06
CA SER A 364 8.11 -19.42 23.92
C SER A 364 7.33 -20.72 24.16
N VAL A 365 7.97 -21.86 23.93
CA VAL A 365 7.39 -23.22 24.04
C VAL A 365 8.08 -24.02 25.14
#